data_c21d40b74404f6e22f42958d1b74a0ef
#
_entry.id   c21d40b74404f6e22f42958d1b74a0ef
#
_cell.length_a   1.000
_cell.length_b   1.000
_cell.length_c   1.000
_cell.angle_alpha   90.00
_cell.angle_beta   90.00
_cell.angle_gamma   90.00
#
_symmetry.space_group_name_H-M   'P 1'
#
loop_
_entity.id
_entity.type
_entity.pdbx_description
1 polymer ?
#
loop_
_entity_poly.entity_id
_entity_poly.type
_entity_poly.pdbx_seq_one_letter_code
_entity_poly.pdbx_strand_id
1 'polypeptide(L)'
;MDDVKTRYVKKTPTSAKFWKQASKVMPGGITANIKYFDPYPIFMRKAEGSKLYDVDGNEYVDYCLCFGPLILGHGHPAVVEAIKKQLDESGTTIYGTAHELEIKMANEIKSLIPCAKMVRFVNSGLEATLHAVRVARAYTKKVKIAKFEGHYHGAHDYVAVSVTPPLDSVGPDNAPIAV
;
A
#
# COMPACT_ATOMS: atom_id res chain seq x y z
N MET A 1 -8.49 23.71 27.28
CA MET A 1 -7.72 23.24 26.11
C MET A 1 -8.71 22.65 25.11
N ASP A 2 -8.72 23.11 23.86
CA ASP A 2 -9.52 22.47 22.82
C ASP A 2 -9.06 21.02 22.66
N ASP A 3 -9.99 20.07 22.68
CA ASP A 3 -9.72 18.67 22.42
C ASP A 3 -9.07 18.49 21.02
N VAL A 4 -8.25 17.46 20.87
CA VAL A 4 -7.55 17.15 19.61
C VAL A 4 -8.52 17.04 18.43
N LYS A 5 -9.68 16.42 18.65
CA LYS A 5 -10.74 16.30 17.63
C LYS A 5 -11.31 17.66 17.21
N THR A 6 -11.53 18.56 18.18
CA THR A 6 -12.02 19.92 17.89
C THR A 6 -11.02 20.67 17.02
N ARG A 7 -9.72 20.58 17.32
CA ARG A 7 -8.67 21.20 16.49
C ARG A 7 -8.58 20.59 15.11
N TYR A 8 -8.72 19.26 15.00
CA TYR A 8 -8.73 18.53 13.75
C TYR A 8 -9.88 19.03 12.84
N VAL A 9 -11.11 19.02 13.34
CA VAL A 9 -12.29 19.50 12.61
C VAL A 9 -12.17 20.94 12.16
N LYS A 10 -11.64 21.80 13.03
CA LYS A 10 -11.42 23.24 12.72
C LYS A 10 -10.40 23.46 11.61
N LYS A 11 -9.37 22.60 11.52
CA LYS A 11 -8.29 22.72 10.54
C LYS A 11 -8.60 22.05 9.20
N THR A 12 -9.57 21.13 9.15
CA THR A 12 -9.82 20.28 7.95
C THR A 12 -11.27 20.30 7.46
N PRO A 13 -11.93 21.48 7.36
CA PRO A 13 -13.34 21.59 6.98
C PRO A 13 -13.62 21.12 5.54
N THR A 14 -12.68 21.31 4.61
CA THR A 14 -12.81 20.85 3.22
C THR A 14 -12.70 19.33 3.14
N SER A 15 -11.80 18.72 3.90
CA SER A 15 -11.70 17.27 4.02
C SER A 15 -13.01 16.67 4.55
N ALA A 16 -13.66 17.28 5.55
CA ALA A 16 -14.96 16.86 6.04
C ALA A 16 -16.06 16.89 4.94
N LYS A 17 -16.03 17.95 4.11
CA LYS A 17 -16.97 18.09 2.97
C LYS A 17 -16.72 17.00 1.92
N PHE A 18 -15.45 16.75 1.59
CA PHE A 18 -15.08 15.71 0.62
C PHE A 18 -15.43 14.31 1.12
N TRP A 19 -15.20 14.03 2.40
CA TRP A 19 -15.60 12.76 2.99
C TRP A 19 -17.11 12.50 2.90
N LYS A 20 -17.94 13.53 3.18
CA LYS A 20 -19.41 13.43 3.00
C LYS A 20 -19.80 13.15 1.55
N GLN A 21 -19.07 13.64 0.56
CA GLN A 21 -19.30 13.33 -0.86
C GLN A 21 -18.81 11.90 -1.18
N ALA A 22 -17.63 11.55 -0.74
CA ALA A 22 -17.02 10.23 -0.96
C ALA A 22 -17.87 9.11 -0.36
N SER A 23 -18.46 9.31 0.81
CA SER A 23 -19.33 8.33 1.49
C SER A 23 -20.63 8.01 0.74
N LYS A 24 -21.00 8.83 -0.24
CA LYS A 24 -22.15 8.54 -1.11
C LYS A 24 -21.84 7.59 -2.27
N VAL A 25 -20.55 7.44 -2.60
CA VAL A 25 -20.10 6.70 -3.80
C VAL A 25 -19.02 5.64 -3.49
N MET A 26 -18.50 5.63 -2.28
CA MET A 26 -17.52 4.65 -1.82
C MET A 26 -17.87 4.14 -0.42
N PRO A 27 -17.76 2.84 -0.14
CA PRO A 27 -17.96 2.31 1.21
C PRO A 27 -17.06 3.02 2.23
N GLY A 28 -17.66 3.58 3.30
CA GLY A 28 -16.95 4.37 4.30
C GLY A 28 -16.29 5.67 3.80
N GLY A 29 -16.51 6.06 2.54
CA GLY A 29 -15.90 7.23 1.91
C GLY A 29 -14.40 7.10 1.61
N ILE A 30 -13.88 5.88 1.55
CA ILE A 30 -12.45 5.58 1.38
C ILE A 30 -12.25 4.40 0.41
N THR A 31 -11.06 4.31 -0.19
CA THR A 31 -10.69 3.22 -1.09
C THR A 31 -10.00 2.05 -0.39
N ALA A 32 -9.61 2.21 0.88
CA ALA A 32 -9.02 1.15 1.70
C ALA A 32 -9.18 1.52 3.19
N ASN A 33 -9.53 0.54 4.03
CA ASN A 33 -9.83 0.74 5.46
C ASN A 33 -8.72 1.49 6.21
N ILE A 34 -7.46 1.22 5.89
CA ILE A 34 -6.29 1.87 6.49
C ILE A 34 -6.22 3.39 6.27
N LYS A 35 -7.00 3.93 5.33
CA LYS A 35 -7.08 5.38 5.07
C LYS A 35 -8.10 6.10 5.97
N TYR A 36 -8.86 5.34 6.77
CA TYR A 36 -9.85 5.94 7.67
C TYR A 36 -9.22 6.31 9.00
N PHE A 37 -9.51 7.52 9.47
CA PHE A 37 -9.28 7.99 10.84
C PHE A 37 -10.53 8.68 11.34
N ASP A 38 -10.80 8.56 12.64
CA ASP A 38 -11.88 9.28 13.29
C ASP A 38 -11.48 10.78 13.50
N PRO A 39 -12.34 11.74 13.16
CA PRO A 39 -13.75 11.61 12.75
C PRO A 39 -13.97 11.42 11.23
N TYR A 40 -12.98 11.66 10.41
CA TYR A 40 -12.97 11.47 8.95
C TYR A 40 -11.54 11.56 8.41
N PRO A 41 -11.23 10.97 7.23
CA PRO A 41 -9.89 11.04 6.65
C PRO A 41 -9.56 12.44 6.14
N ILE A 42 -8.26 12.80 6.18
CA ILE A 42 -7.73 13.99 5.52
C ILE A 42 -7.56 13.70 4.02
N PHE A 43 -7.99 14.65 3.20
CA PHE A 43 -7.81 14.57 1.74
C PHE A 43 -6.56 15.35 1.34
N MET A 44 -5.59 14.66 0.74
CA MET A 44 -4.35 15.27 0.29
C MET A 44 -4.50 15.86 -1.11
N ARG A 45 -3.83 16.98 -1.38
CA ARG A 45 -3.81 17.68 -2.67
C ARG A 45 -2.44 17.63 -3.34
N LYS A 46 -1.36 17.75 -2.56
CA LYS A 46 0.02 17.82 -3.07
C LYS A 46 0.93 17.01 -2.14
N ALA A 47 2.03 16.52 -2.71
CA ALA A 47 3.11 15.93 -1.95
C ALA A 47 4.46 16.30 -2.58
N GLU A 48 5.50 16.47 -1.76
CA GLU A 48 6.85 16.82 -2.23
C GLU A 48 7.90 16.40 -1.18
N GLY A 49 8.88 15.61 -1.58
CA GLY A 49 9.89 15.09 -0.67
C GLY A 49 9.27 14.33 0.50
N SER A 50 9.48 14.79 1.71
CA SER A 50 8.92 14.20 2.94
C SER A 50 7.60 14.85 3.40
N LYS A 51 6.96 15.66 2.56
CA LYS A 51 5.81 16.48 2.97
C LYS A 51 4.56 16.16 2.18
N LEU A 52 3.43 16.20 2.90
CA LEU A 52 2.07 16.14 2.36
C LEU A 52 1.35 17.45 2.62
N TYR A 53 0.51 17.86 1.70
CA TYR A 53 -0.33 19.05 1.81
C TYR A 53 -1.78 18.67 1.56
N ASP A 54 -2.65 18.99 2.50
CA ASP A 54 -4.06 18.67 2.37
C ASP A 54 -4.82 19.70 1.51
N VAL A 55 -6.10 19.42 1.31
CA VAL A 55 -7.01 20.30 0.54
C VAL A 55 -7.35 21.59 1.29
N ASP A 56 -7.08 21.65 2.58
CA ASP A 56 -7.28 22.81 3.45
C ASP A 56 -6.01 23.65 3.59
N GLY A 57 -4.87 23.24 2.97
CA GLY A 57 -3.60 23.95 2.96
C GLY A 57 -2.69 23.63 4.16
N ASN A 58 -3.03 22.65 4.98
CA ASN A 58 -2.14 22.23 6.08
C ASN A 58 -0.98 21.39 5.53
N GLU A 59 0.20 21.58 6.13
CA GLU A 59 1.40 20.78 5.85
C GLU A 59 1.58 19.68 6.90
N TYR A 60 1.98 18.50 6.45
CA TYR A 60 2.28 17.34 7.29
C TYR A 60 3.63 16.73 6.90
N VAL A 61 4.37 16.18 7.86
CA VAL A 61 5.51 15.32 7.58
C VAL A 61 5.00 13.90 7.34
N ASP A 62 5.38 13.31 6.21
CA ASP A 62 4.98 11.95 5.84
C ASP A 62 5.94 10.91 6.43
N TYR A 63 5.51 10.24 7.50
CA TYR A 63 6.20 9.09 8.08
C TYR A 63 5.68 7.74 7.54
N CYS A 64 4.64 7.76 6.70
CA CYS A 64 4.02 6.56 6.16
C CYS A 64 4.67 6.10 4.85
N LEU A 65 5.11 7.05 4.00
CA LEU A 65 5.75 6.80 2.71
C LEU A 65 4.98 5.79 1.84
N CYS A 66 3.65 5.89 1.84
CA CYS A 66 2.75 4.98 1.15
C CYS A 66 2.97 3.49 1.54
N PHE A 67 3.27 3.24 2.83
CA PHE A 67 3.63 1.93 3.39
C PHE A 67 4.92 1.32 2.82
N GLY A 68 5.89 2.18 2.46
CA GLY A 68 7.25 1.80 2.10
C GLY A 68 7.71 2.06 0.67
N PRO A 69 6.85 2.07 -0.37
CA PRO A 69 7.31 2.27 -1.75
C PRO A 69 8.03 3.60 -2.01
N LEU A 70 7.71 4.66 -1.27
CA LEU A 70 8.25 6.00 -1.50
C LEU A 70 9.55 6.28 -0.74
N ILE A 71 10.52 5.37 -0.80
CA ILE A 71 11.80 5.50 -0.10
C ILE A 71 12.63 6.73 -0.51
N LEU A 72 12.40 7.27 -1.71
CA LEU A 72 13.04 8.50 -2.22
C LEU A 72 12.21 9.76 -1.91
N GLY A 73 11.07 9.61 -1.25
CA GLY A 73 10.10 10.69 -1.05
C GLY A 73 9.20 10.91 -2.26
N HIS A 74 8.27 11.85 -2.08
CA HIS A 74 7.30 12.23 -3.11
C HIS A 74 7.95 13.05 -4.23
N GLY A 75 7.63 12.74 -5.48
CA GLY A 75 8.03 13.54 -6.63
C GLY A 75 9.54 13.61 -6.86
N HIS A 76 10.29 12.57 -6.52
CA HIS A 76 11.74 12.55 -6.72
C HIS A 76 12.09 12.84 -8.19
N PRO A 77 12.95 13.85 -8.49
CA PRO A 77 13.17 14.33 -9.85
C PRO A 77 13.57 13.22 -10.84
N ALA A 78 14.51 12.35 -10.45
CA ALA A 78 14.95 11.27 -11.34
C ALA A 78 13.83 10.28 -11.71
N VAL A 79 12.89 10.01 -10.78
CA VAL A 79 11.74 9.15 -11.05
C VAL A 79 10.75 9.84 -11.97
N VAL A 80 10.44 11.12 -11.71
CA VAL A 80 9.53 11.92 -12.53
C VAL A 80 10.06 12.04 -13.96
N GLU A 81 11.33 12.36 -14.13
CA GLU A 81 11.94 12.50 -15.46
C GLU A 81 12.02 11.16 -16.22
N ALA A 82 12.29 10.04 -15.52
CA ALA A 82 12.26 8.72 -16.14
C ALA A 82 10.86 8.36 -16.68
N ILE A 83 9.79 8.70 -15.92
CA ILE A 83 8.41 8.47 -16.36
C ILE A 83 8.06 9.35 -17.56
N LYS A 84 8.41 10.64 -17.53
CA LYS A 84 8.19 11.55 -18.66
C LYS A 84 8.91 11.08 -19.91
N LYS A 85 10.19 10.73 -19.78
CA LYS A 85 10.99 10.20 -20.88
C LYS A 85 10.35 8.95 -21.50
N GLN A 86 9.88 8.01 -20.67
CA GLN A 86 9.20 6.81 -21.16
C GLN A 86 7.92 7.16 -21.95
N LEU A 87 7.15 8.13 -21.47
CA LEU A 87 5.95 8.59 -22.17
C LEU A 87 6.29 9.28 -23.50
N ASP A 88 7.31 10.12 -23.52
CA ASP A 88 7.74 10.86 -24.71
C ASP A 88 8.29 9.91 -25.78
N GLU A 89 9.08 8.90 -25.40
CA GLU A 89 9.72 7.96 -26.33
C GLU A 89 8.80 6.84 -26.79
N SER A 90 7.90 6.35 -25.94
CA SER A 90 7.13 5.12 -26.17
C SER A 90 5.62 5.33 -26.15
N GLY A 91 5.14 6.52 -25.84
CA GLY A 91 3.70 6.86 -25.76
C GLY A 91 2.94 6.19 -24.60
N THR A 92 3.59 5.34 -23.80
CA THR A 92 2.96 4.60 -22.71
C THR A 92 3.97 4.15 -21.68
N THR A 93 3.49 3.92 -20.46
CA THR A 93 4.24 3.28 -19.37
C THR A 93 3.83 1.81 -19.15
N ILE A 94 2.84 1.32 -19.89
CA ILE A 94 2.32 -0.05 -19.74
C ILE A 94 2.14 -0.71 -21.11
N TYR A 95 2.39 -2.02 -21.14
CA TYR A 95 2.17 -2.86 -22.33
C TYR A 95 1.42 -4.13 -21.92
N GLY A 96 0.56 -4.63 -22.79
CA GLY A 96 -0.10 -5.94 -22.60
C GLY A 96 0.79 -7.14 -22.99
N THR A 97 2.07 -6.88 -23.30
CA THR A 97 3.06 -7.88 -23.75
C THR A 97 4.38 -7.66 -23.04
N ALA A 98 5.36 -8.53 -23.27
CA ALA A 98 6.70 -8.40 -22.69
C ALA A 98 7.39 -7.09 -23.14
N HIS A 99 8.20 -6.52 -22.25
CA HIS A 99 8.92 -5.27 -22.47
C HIS A 99 10.37 -5.38 -21.97
N GLU A 100 11.29 -4.66 -22.60
CA GLU A 100 12.71 -4.72 -22.27
C GLU A 100 13.04 -4.24 -20.85
N LEU A 101 12.26 -3.29 -20.31
CA LEU A 101 12.46 -2.79 -18.93
C LEU A 101 12.21 -3.88 -17.88
N GLU A 102 11.37 -4.88 -18.17
CA GLU A 102 11.19 -6.04 -17.28
C GLU A 102 12.49 -6.83 -17.15
N ILE A 103 13.20 -7.03 -18.27
CA ILE A 103 14.49 -7.73 -18.27
C ILE A 103 15.55 -6.93 -17.52
N LYS A 104 15.63 -5.62 -17.77
CA LYS A 104 16.56 -4.72 -17.10
C LYS A 104 16.32 -4.75 -15.59
N MET A 105 15.08 -4.56 -15.15
CA MET A 105 14.72 -4.57 -13.72
C MET A 105 14.97 -5.94 -13.07
N ALA A 106 14.68 -7.04 -13.75
CA ALA A 106 14.96 -8.39 -13.25
C ALA A 106 16.46 -8.61 -13.02
N ASN A 107 17.31 -8.13 -13.91
CA ASN A 107 18.76 -8.21 -13.76
C ASN A 107 19.28 -7.35 -12.59
N GLU A 108 18.74 -6.15 -12.41
CA GLU A 108 19.07 -5.31 -11.23
C GLU A 108 18.70 -6.00 -9.92
N ILE A 109 17.50 -6.56 -9.82
CA ILE A 109 17.09 -7.31 -8.62
C ILE A 109 18.02 -8.50 -8.38
N LYS A 110 18.41 -9.24 -9.40
CA LYS A 110 19.32 -10.39 -9.29
C LYS A 110 20.72 -9.95 -8.84
N SER A 111 21.18 -8.79 -9.25
CA SER A 111 22.49 -8.26 -8.82
C SER A 111 22.52 -7.85 -7.35
N LEU A 112 21.39 -7.32 -6.85
CA LEU A 112 21.26 -6.82 -5.48
C LEU A 112 20.87 -7.91 -4.48
N ILE A 113 20.16 -8.96 -4.92
CA ILE A 113 19.63 -10.02 -4.05
C ILE A 113 20.22 -11.37 -4.46
N PRO A 114 21.26 -11.87 -3.78
CA PRO A 114 22.02 -13.07 -4.20
C PRO A 114 21.18 -14.35 -4.35
N CYS A 115 20.09 -14.49 -3.61
CA CYS A 115 19.19 -15.64 -3.71
C CYS A 115 18.15 -15.53 -4.85
N ALA A 116 17.98 -14.37 -5.46
CA ALA A 116 17.04 -14.16 -6.56
C ALA A 116 17.59 -14.71 -7.87
N LYS A 117 17.29 -15.96 -8.19
CA LYS A 117 17.71 -16.61 -9.45
C LYS A 117 16.77 -16.26 -10.62
N MET A 118 15.48 -16.14 -10.34
CA MET A 118 14.43 -15.76 -11.28
C MET A 118 13.49 -14.79 -10.59
N VAL A 119 12.94 -13.84 -11.35
CA VAL A 119 12.06 -12.78 -10.84
C VAL A 119 10.74 -12.82 -11.60
N ARG A 120 9.64 -12.69 -10.85
CA ARG A 120 8.30 -12.45 -11.39
C ARG A 120 7.77 -11.14 -10.86
N PHE A 121 7.33 -10.26 -11.73
CA PHE A 121 6.67 -9.01 -11.37
C PHE A 121 5.17 -9.21 -11.23
N VAL A 122 4.59 -8.47 -10.30
CA VAL A 122 3.15 -8.41 -10.00
C VAL A 122 2.80 -6.98 -9.57
N ASN A 123 1.49 -6.65 -9.50
CA ASN A 123 1.06 -5.27 -9.23
C ASN A 123 1.01 -4.91 -7.74
N SER A 124 1.09 -5.88 -6.84
CA SER A 124 0.96 -5.64 -5.39
C SER A 124 1.69 -6.68 -4.55
N GLY A 125 1.98 -6.33 -3.31
CA GLY A 125 2.50 -7.27 -2.32
C GLY A 125 1.54 -8.44 -2.04
N LEU A 126 0.22 -8.18 -2.12
CA LEU A 126 -0.80 -9.22 -2.01
C LEU A 126 -0.64 -10.28 -3.09
N GLU A 127 -0.48 -9.87 -4.35
CA GLU A 127 -0.25 -10.82 -5.47
C GLU A 127 1.08 -11.55 -5.31
N ALA A 128 2.13 -10.87 -4.86
CA ALA A 128 3.43 -11.48 -4.62
C ALA A 128 3.34 -12.59 -3.56
N THR A 129 2.71 -12.33 -2.42
CA THR A 129 2.54 -13.33 -1.36
C THR A 129 1.61 -14.47 -1.78
N LEU A 130 0.53 -14.18 -2.53
CA LEU A 130 -0.35 -15.20 -3.10
C LEU A 130 0.43 -16.16 -4.01
N HIS A 131 1.25 -15.62 -4.91
CA HIS A 131 2.08 -16.44 -5.79
C HIS A 131 3.15 -17.22 -5.02
N ALA A 132 3.79 -16.60 -4.03
CA ALA A 132 4.79 -17.26 -3.18
C ALA A 132 4.20 -18.48 -2.46
N VAL A 133 3.01 -18.33 -1.86
CA VAL A 133 2.30 -19.44 -1.22
C VAL A 133 1.96 -20.55 -2.22
N ARG A 134 1.46 -20.20 -3.40
CA ARG A 134 1.12 -21.16 -4.45
C ARG A 134 2.35 -21.94 -4.93
N VAL A 135 3.47 -21.26 -5.17
CA VAL A 135 4.73 -21.90 -5.56
C VAL A 135 5.27 -22.81 -4.46
N ALA A 136 5.26 -22.34 -3.21
CA ALA A 136 5.70 -23.13 -2.06
C ALA A 136 4.88 -24.43 -1.91
N ARG A 137 3.56 -24.33 -2.00
CA ARG A 137 2.66 -25.52 -1.95
C ARG A 137 2.90 -26.45 -3.13
N ALA A 138 3.05 -25.92 -4.33
CA ALA A 138 3.30 -26.74 -5.54
C ALA A 138 4.64 -27.49 -5.43
N TYR A 139 5.67 -26.83 -4.92
CA TYR A 139 7.00 -27.43 -4.76
C TYR A 139 7.04 -28.46 -3.62
N THR A 140 6.54 -28.10 -2.44
CA THR A 140 6.63 -28.95 -1.25
C THR A 140 5.55 -30.02 -1.17
N LYS A 141 4.47 -29.91 -1.95
CA LYS A 141 3.22 -30.71 -1.86
C LYS A 141 2.52 -30.58 -0.49
N LYS A 142 2.89 -29.61 0.34
CA LYS A 142 2.29 -29.33 1.64
C LYS A 142 1.21 -28.27 1.51
N VAL A 143 0.14 -28.38 2.31
CA VAL A 143 -1.01 -27.46 2.25
C VAL A 143 -1.02 -26.42 3.37
N LYS A 144 -0.44 -26.75 4.53
CA LYS A 144 -0.43 -25.88 5.70
C LYS A 144 0.57 -24.75 5.54
N ILE A 145 0.21 -23.57 6.07
CA ILE A 145 1.04 -22.36 6.14
C ILE A 145 1.09 -21.95 7.60
N ALA A 146 2.26 -21.58 8.09
CA ALA A 146 2.43 -20.91 9.35
C ALA A 146 2.63 -19.41 9.11
N LYS A 147 1.97 -18.57 9.90
CA LYS A 147 2.19 -17.12 9.97
C LYS A 147 2.19 -16.69 11.42
N PHE A 148 2.85 -15.57 11.70
CA PHE A 148 2.79 -14.97 13.03
C PHE A 148 1.48 -14.22 13.22
N GLU A 149 0.95 -14.31 14.45
CA GLU A 149 -0.24 -13.58 14.87
C GLU A 149 -0.05 -12.07 14.66
N GLY A 150 -1.09 -11.39 14.21
CA GLY A 150 -1.08 -9.96 13.97
C GLY A 150 -0.38 -9.49 12.69
N HIS A 151 0.39 -10.34 12.02
CA HIS A 151 1.15 -9.94 10.82
C HIS A 151 0.25 -9.88 9.58
N TYR A 152 0.44 -8.79 8.80
CA TYR A 152 -0.21 -8.59 7.51
C TYR A 152 0.67 -9.07 6.36
N HIS A 153 0.11 -9.90 5.50
CA HIS A 153 0.77 -10.43 4.28
C HIS A 153 -0.09 -10.29 3.02
N GLY A 154 -1.04 -9.36 3.02
CA GLY A 154 -2.03 -9.19 1.95
C GLY A 154 -3.41 -9.69 2.36
N ALA A 155 -4.44 -9.24 1.67
CA ALA A 155 -5.84 -9.53 1.97
C ALA A 155 -6.39 -10.70 1.12
N HIS A 156 -5.60 -11.76 0.91
CA HIS A 156 -6.07 -12.99 0.27
C HIS A 156 -6.32 -14.08 1.33
N ASP A 157 -7.26 -14.98 1.05
CA ASP A 157 -7.81 -15.96 2.00
C ASP A 157 -6.77 -16.85 2.71
N TYR A 158 -5.59 -17.06 2.11
CA TYR A 158 -4.56 -17.89 2.73
C TYR A 158 -3.87 -17.23 3.92
N VAL A 159 -3.89 -15.91 4.02
CA VAL A 159 -3.12 -15.14 5.02
C VAL A 159 -3.91 -14.01 5.69
N ALA A 160 -5.14 -13.71 5.21
CA ALA A 160 -6.04 -12.72 5.80
C ALA A 160 -6.74 -13.28 7.05
N VAL A 161 -5.97 -13.74 8.00
CA VAL A 161 -6.44 -14.34 9.26
C VAL A 161 -5.66 -13.70 10.38
N SER A 162 -6.33 -13.29 11.46
CA SER A 162 -5.71 -12.68 12.65
C SER A 162 -4.74 -11.56 12.29
N VAL A 163 -5.19 -10.61 11.48
CA VAL A 163 -4.41 -9.42 11.11
C VAL A 163 -4.76 -8.31 12.08
N THR A 164 -3.78 -7.89 12.91
CA THR A 164 -3.95 -6.85 13.93
C THR A 164 -5.25 -6.98 14.76
N PRO A 165 -5.58 -8.17 15.29
CA PRO A 165 -6.77 -8.32 16.11
C PRO A 165 -6.64 -7.50 17.40
N PRO A 166 -7.74 -7.01 17.98
CA PRO A 166 -7.72 -6.47 19.34
C PRO A 166 -7.18 -7.52 20.33
N LEU A 167 -6.36 -7.11 21.29
CA LEU A 167 -5.67 -8.02 22.22
C LEU A 167 -6.62 -8.88 23.04
N ASP A 168 -7.84 -8.38 23.32
CA ASP A 168 -8.90 -9.05 24.05
C ASP A 168 -9.74 -10.01 23.19
N SER A 169 -9.53 -10.00 21.87
CA SER A 169 -10.28 -10.81 20.91
C SER A 169 -9.38 -11.68 20.04
N VAL A 170 -8.15 -11.89 20.45
CA VAL A 170 -7.25 -12.88 19.82
C VAL A 170 -7.87 -14.27 19.98
N GLY A 171 -8.14 -14.94 18.87
CA GLY A 171 -8.68 -16.30 18.89
C GLY A 171 -7.67 -17.31 19.43
N PRO A 172 -8.11 -18.48 19.87
CA PRO A 172 -7.19 -19.55 20.30
C PRO A 172 -6.32 -20.02 19.13
N ASP A 173 -5.17 -20.59 19.45
CA ASP A 173 -4.13 -21.02 18.49
C ASP A 173 -4.66 -21.90 17.33
N ASN A 174 -5.72 -22.67 17.60
CA ASN A 174 -6.34 -23.57 16.63
C ASN A 174 -7.57 -23.00 15.91
N ALA A 175 -7.99 -21.79 16.27
CA ALA A 175 -9.13 -21.10 15.67
C ALA A 175 -8.88 -19.58 15.58
N PRO A 176 -7.94 -19.15 14.72
CA PRO A 176 -7.62 -17.75 14.55
C PRO A 176 -8.84 -16.98 14.00
N ILE A 177 -8.97 -15.73 14.42
CA ILE A 177 -10.06 -14.86 13.97
C ILE A 177 -9.78 -14.42 12.52
N ALA A 178 -10.78 -14.61 11.65
CA ALA A 178 -10.75 -14.03 10.31
C ALA A 178 -10.88 -12.50 10.40
N VAL A 179 -10.25 -11.79 9.49
CA VAL A 179 -10.32 -10.31 9.38
C VAL A 179 -11.57 -9.90 8.64
#